data_38350c36a266d438a7a24e972275f736
#
_entry.id   38350c36a266d438a7a24e972275f736
#
_cell.length_a   1.000
_cell.length_b   1.000
_cell.length_c   1.000
_cell.angle_alpha   90.00
_cell.angle_beta   90.00
_cell.angle_gamma   90.00
#
_symmetry.space_group_name_H-M   'P 1'
#
loop_
_entity.id
_entity.type
_entity.pdbx_description
1 polymer ?
#
loop_
_entity_poly.entity_id
_entity_poly.type
_entity_poly.pdbx_seq_one_letter_code
_entity_poly.pdbx_strand_id
1 'polypeptide(L)'
;MIPYERQQLVLQHLSESGLLKIEELQELVPDTSVSTLRRDLKELEKQGRVELLAGGAVRLNAVSHELGVMVTGALHAAEKERMAQRALEEVSDGDTVYLDSGTSCTALLRHLIDRDVTIYTANGSACYITGEMRAQVIVIGGAYNPRTLSMTGPITEGVLKDLYFDKAFLGVNAVSVDRGVTNPSHDEAIKKQLVKENSNRTYILCDSSKFHRVSNVRVFGLEGLSIISDAGDDQLGRYIEILTPDK
;
A
#
# COMPACT_ATOMS: atom_id res chain seq x y z
N MET A 1 22.93 12.96 -8.49
CA MET A 1 21.53 12.69 -8.12
C MET A 1 20.70 13.95 -8.29
N ILE A 2 19.58 13.90 -9.02
CA ILE A 2 18.69 15.06 -9.19
C ILE A 2 17.89 15.32 -7.90
N PRO A 3 17.39 16.57 -7.66
CA PRO A 3 16.67 16.89 -6.42
C PRO A 3 15.49 15.98 -6.11
N TYR A 4 14.73 15.59 -7.12
CA TYR A 4 13.58 14.68 -6.95
C TYR A 4 14.00 13.32 -6.41
N GLU A 5 14.99 12.66 -7.02
CA GLU A 5 15.50 11.35 -6.57
C GLU A 5 16.00 11.41 -5.13
N ARG A 6 16.72 12.48 -4.80
CA ARG A 6 17.27 12.69 -3.46
C ARG A 6 16.18 12.89 -2.41
N GLN A 7 15.15 13.66 -2.72
CA GLN A 7 13.98 13.82 -1.85
C GLN A 7 13.23 12.50 -1.63
N GLN A 8 13.10 11.66 -2.67
CA GLN A 8 12.49 10.34 -2.51
C GLN A 8 13.31 9.45 -1.56
N LEU A 9 14.63 9.45 -1.69
CA LEU A 9 15.52 8.68 -0.81
C LEU A 9 15.43 9.16 0.65
N VAL A 10 15.38 10.47 0.88
CA VAL A 10 15.14 11.05 2.22
C VAL A 10 13.83 10.56 2.83
N LEU A 11 12.73 10.61 2.07
CA LEU A 11 11.43 10.16 2.54
C LEU A 11 11.40 8.65 2.80
N GLN A 12 12.12 7.87 2.01
CA GLN A 12 12.29 6.45 2.22
C GLN A 12 12.93 6.18 3.58
N HIS A 13 14.10 6.73 3.86
CA HIS A 13 14.78 6.53 5.13
C HIS A 13 13.96 7.01 6.34
N LEU A 14 13.24 8.13 6.20
CA LEU A 14 12.34 8.61 7.24
C LEU A 14 11.15 7.66 7.47
N SER A 15 10.68 6.95 6.44
CA SER A 15 9.58 5.99 6.60
C SER A 15 10.02 4.71 7.32
N GLU A 16 11.27 4.30 7.13
CA GLU A 16 11.86 3.12 7.78
C GLU A 16 12.20 3.40 9.25
N SER A 17 12.77 4.56 9.53
CA SER A 17 13.33 4.92 10.84
C SER A 17 12.38 5.76 11.71
N GLY A 18 11.31 6.31 11.13
CA GLY A 18 10.34 7.17 11.79
C GLY A 18 10.84 8.59 12.09
N LEU A 19 12.04 8.72 12.64
CA LEU A 19 12.70 9.99 12.97
C LEU A 19 14.20 9.83 12.74
N LEU A 20 14.82 10.80 12.03
CA LEU A 20 16.26 10.87 11.79
C LEU A 20 16.76 12.29 11.99
N LYS A 21 18.03 12.43 12.38
CA LYS A 21 18.72 13.71 12.34
C LYS A 21 19.26 14.00 10.94
N ILE A 22 19.50 15.27 10.63
CA ILE A 22 20.04 15.69 9.33
C ILE A 22 21.41 15.06 9.08
N GLU A 23 22.21 14.90 10.12
CA GLU A 23 23.52 14.26 10.05
C GLU A 23 23.40 12.77 9.68
N GLU A 24 22.45 12.05 10.25
CA GLU A 24 22.16 10.65 9.92
C GLU A 24 21.65 10.52 8.48
N LEU A 25 20.76 11.42 8.05
CA LEU A 25 20.30 11.48 6.66
C LEU A 25 21.46 11.75 5.68
N GLN A 26 22.48 12.52 6.07
CA GLN A 26 23.63 12.77 5.21
C GLN A 26 24.44 11.49 4.97
N GLU A 27 24.57 10.63 5.96
CA GLU A 27 25.27 9.34 5.83
C GLU A 27 24.48 8.37 4.92
N LEU A 28 23.15 8.44 4.95
CA LEU A 28 22.24 7.58 4.19
C LEU A 28 22.02 8.05 2.74
N VAL A 29 22.24 9.34 2.45
CA VAL A 29 22.02 9.94 1.13
C VAL A 29 23.37 10.29 0.49
N PRO A 30 23.90 9.43 -0.40
CA PRO A 30 25.24 9.57 -0.95
C PRO A 30 25.42 10.87 -1.74
N ASP A 31 26.64 11.39 -1.76
CA ASP A 31 27.09 12.56 -2.52
C ASP A 31 26.26 13.83 -2.28
N THR A 32 25.73 13.99 -1.04
CA THR A 32 24.87 15.13 -0.71
C THR A 32 25.42 15.92 0.47
N SER A 33 25.56 17.24 0.30
CA SER A 33 25.96 18.12 1.41
C SER A 33 24.80 18.40 2.37
N VAL A 34 25.12 18.68 3.65
CA VAL A 34 24.11 19.09 4.66
C VAL A 34 23.29 20.31 4.20
N SER A 35 23.92 21.25 3.49
CA SER A 35 23.24 22.45 2.97
C SER A 35 22.22 22.11 1.88
N THR A 36 22.53 21.12 1.04
CA THR A 36 21.62 20.60 0.02
C THR A 36 20.45 19.86 0.67
N LEU A 37 20.73 18.97 1.65
CA LEU A 37 19.70 18.27 2.41
C LEU A 37 18.75 19.24 3.14
N ARG A 38 19.29 20.28 3.78
CA ARG A 38 18.44 21.30 4.42
C ARG A 38 17.53 22.03 3.45
N ARG A 39 17.96 22.25 2.23
CA ARG A 39 17.12 22.86 1.18
C ARG A 39 16.01 21.91 0.76
N ASP A 40 16.35 20.65 0.52
CA ASP A 40 15.38 19.62 0.15
C ASP A 40 14.35 19.37 1.27
N LEU A 41 14.80 19.32 2.53
CA LEU A 41 13.93 19.16 3.69
C LEU A 41 12.98 20.34 3.87
N LYS A 42 13.43 21.58 3.65
CA LYS A 42 12.55 22.76 3.67
C LYS A 42 11.48 22.71 2.55
N GLU A 43 11.87 22.23 1.38
CA GLU A 43 10.91 22.06 0.28
C GLU A 43 9.89 20.96 0.60
N LEU A 44 10.35 19.84 1.16
CA LEU A 44 9.46 18.76 1.64
C LEU A 44 8.56 19.20 2.79
N GLU A 45 9.04 20.06 3.69
CA GLU A 45 8.23 20.64 4.78
C GLU A 45 7.17 21.59 4.23
N LYS A 46 7.52 22.45 3.26
CA LYS A 46 6.59 23.34 2.56
C LYS A 46 5.49 22.53 1.82
N GLN A 47 5.84 21.36 1.30
CA GLN A 47 4.88 20.41 0.71
C GLN A 47 4.08 19.63 1.77
N GLY A 48 4.35 19.84 3.07
CA GLY A 48 3.70 19.14 4.17
C GLY A 48 4.08 17.67 4.31
N ARG A 49 5.20 17.23 3.70
CA ARG A 49 5.62 15.82 3.68
C ARG A 49 6.47 15.44 4.88
N VAL A 50 7.24 16.36 5.40
CA VAL A 50 8.07 16.18 6.60
C VAL A 50 7.81 17.30 7.60
N GLU A 51 8.19 17.09 8.85
CA GLU A 51 8.22 18.07 9.90
C GLU A 51 9.66 18.20 10.41
N LEU A 52 10.17 19.43 10.39
CA LEU A 52 11.48 19.76 10.94
C LEU A 52 11.32 20.08 12.43
N LEU A 53 12.00 19.30 13.26
CA LEU A 53 11.97 19.46 14.72
C LEU A 53 13.18 20.24 15.22
N ALA A 54 13.06 20.81 16.43
CA ALA A 54 14.17 21.43 17.11
C ALA A 54 15.35 20.44 17.25
N GLY A 55 16.60 20.96 17.10
CA GLY A 55 17.81 20.12 17.16
C GLY A 55 18.15 19.39 15.86
N GLY A 56 17.53 19.75 14.72
CA GLY A 56 17.84 19.17 13.41
C GLY A 56 17.29 17.78 13.18
N ALA A 57 16.35 17.34 14.00
CA ALA A 57 15.61 16.10 13.75
C ALA A 57 14.50 16.32 12.72
N VAL A 58 14.24 15.29 11.93
CA VAL A 58 13.24 15.28 10.87
C VAL A 58 12.37 14.04 11.02
N ARG A 59 11.07 14.21 10.88
CA ARG A 59 10.14 13.08 10.79
C ARG A 59 9.17 13.28 9.63
N LEU A 60 8.55 12.18 9.21
CA LEU A 60 7.41 12.32 8.31
C LEU A 60 6.29 13.07 9.02
N ASN A 61 5.63 13.97 8.30
CA ASN A 61 4.50 14.69 8.86
C ASN A 61 3.33 13.71 9.10
N ALA A 62 2.93 13.55 10.36
CA ALA A 62 1.87 12.65 10.76
C ALA A 62 0.50 12.97 10.12
N VAL A 63 0.29 14.20 9.67
CA VAL A 63 -0.93 14.62 8.96
C VAL A 63 -0.90 14.25 7.48
N SER A 64 0.29 13.98 6.90
CA SER A 64 0.45 13.49 5.52
C SER A 64 0.58 11.97 5.47
N HIS A 65 -0.30 11.25 6.15
CA HIS A 65 -0.26 9.78 6.32
C HIS A 65 -0.35 8.95 5.02
N GLU A 66 -0.47 9.59 3.88
CA GLU A 66 -0.35 8.93 2.58
C GLU A 66 0.95 9.37 1.90
N LEU A 67 2.01 8.61 2.15
CA LEU A 67 3.17 8.64 1.25
C LEU A 67 2.67 8.33 -0.15
N GLY A 68 2.96 9.22 -1.11
CA GLY A 68 2.49 8.99 -2.49
C GLY A 68 2.97 7.64 -3.02
N VAL A 69 2.19 7.04 -3.92
CA VAL A 69 2.46 5.72 -4.52
C VAL A 69 3.88 5.59 -5.07
N MET A 70 4.47 6.68 -5.56
CA MET A 70 5.86 6.69 -6.05
C MET A 70 6.87 6.37 -4.94
N VAL A 71 6.66 6.88 -3.72
CA VAL A 71 7.53 6.61 -2.57
C VAL A 71 7.29 5.22 -2.03
N THR A 72 6.04 4.90 -1.75
CA THR A 72 5.66 3.57 -1.24
C THR A 72 5.94 2.46 -2.24
N GLY A 73 5.96 2.75 -3.53
CA GLY A 73 6.28 1.79 -4.59
C GLY A 73 7.75 1.32 -4.54
N ALA A 74 8.67 2.22 -4.24
CA ALA A 74 10.10 1.89 -4.10
C ALA A 74 10.42 1.21 -2.76
N LEU A 75 9.64 1.52 -1.70
CA LEU A 75 9.80 0.89 -0.40
C LEU A 75 9.40 -0.58 -0.45
N HIS A 76 10.25 -1.46 0.08
CA HIS A 76 9.98 -2.90 0.17
C HIS A 76 9.55 -3.52 -1.18
N ALA A 77 10.18 -3.10 -2.29
CA ALA A 77 9.79 -3.54 -3.62
C ALA A 77 10.00 -5.06 -3.81
N ALA A 78 11.10 -5.60 -3.27
CA ALA A 78 11.39 -7.03 -3.33
C ALA A 78 10.41 -7.87 -2.50
N GLU A 79 10.04 -7.37 -1.31
CA GLU A 79 9.03 -7.98 -0.44
C GLU A 79 7.67 -8.03 -1.13
N LYS A 80 7.24 -6.90 -1.73
CA LYS A 80 5.97 -6.82 -2.47
C LYS A 80 5.93 -7.75 -3.68
N GLU A 81 7.05 -7.89 -4.37
CA GLU A 81 7.16 -8.82 -5.49
C GLU A 81 7.00 -10.28 -5.04
N ARG A 82 7.68 -10.67 -3.95
CA ARG A 82 7.51 -12.02 -3.38
C ARG A 82 6.08 -12.26 -2.89
N MET A 83 5.47 -11.26 -2.23
CA MET A 83 4.07 -11.31 -1.82
C MET A 83 3.12 -11.45 -3.01
N ALA A 84 3.39 -10.73 -4.10
CA ALA A 84 2.59 -10.82 -5.33
C ALA A 84 2.66 -12.22 -5.95
N GLN A 85 3.84 -12.84 -6.00
CA GLN A 85 4.02 -14.20 -6.48
C GLN A 85 3.26 -15.20 -5.59
N ARG A 86 3.34 -15.07 -4.25
CA ARG A 86 2.58 -15.90 -3.33
C ARG A 86 1.07 -15.71 -3.50
N ALA A 87 0.62 -14.46 -3.69
CA ALA A 87 -0.79 -14.15 -3.90
C ALA A 87 -1.35 -14.75 -5.21
N LEU A 88 -0.51 -14.86 -6.23
CA LEU A 88 -0.88 -15.45 -7.51
C LEU A 88 -1.27 -16.93 -7.38
N GLU A 89 -0.72 -17.67 -6.42
CA GLU A 89 -1.07 -19.07 -6.15
C GLU A 89 -2.50 -19.23 -5.65
N GLU A 90 -3.07 -18.19 -5.07
CA GLU A 90 -4.46 -18.17 -4.58
C GLU A 90 -5.48 -17.90 -5.70
N VAL A 91 -5.04 -17.56 -6.92
CA VAL A 91 -5.92 -17.19 -8.04
C VAL A 91 -6.02 -18.33 -9.05
N SER A 92 -7.23 -18.70 -9.40
CA SER A 92 -7.56 -19.70 -10.44
C SER A 92 -8.02 -19.02 -11.72
N ASP A 93 -7.81 -19.68 -12.85
CA ASP A 93 -8.37 -19.21 -14.11
C ASP A 93 -9.90 -19.21 -14.05
N GLY A 94 -10.52 -18.16 -14.57
CA GLY A 94 -11.96 -17.92 -14.50
C GLY A 94 -12.41 -17.12 -13.27
N ASP A 95 -11.52 -16.85 -12.28
CA ASP A 95 -11.90 -16.07 -11.10
C ASP A 95 -12.27 -14.60 -11.46
N THR A 96 -13.26 -14.10 -10.74
CA THR A 96 -13.56 -12.66 -10.65
C THR A 96 -12.84 -12.11 -9.42
N VAL A 97 -11.83 -11.29 -9.65
CA VAL A 97 -10.91 -10.79 -8.61
C VAL A 97 -11.13 -9.30 -8.39
N TYR A 98 -11.28 -8.88 -7.13
CA TYR A 98 -11.08 -7.48 -6.77
C TYR A 98 -9.63 -7.23 -6.37
N LEU A 99 -9.03 -6.22 -6.97
CA LEU A 99 -7.68 -5.79 -6.65
C LEU A 99 -7.70 -4.33 -6.17
N ASP A 100 -7.29 -4.13 -4.92
CA ASP A 100 -7.34 -2.83 -4.28
C ASP A 100 -6.26 -1.88 -4.81
N SER A 101 -6.35 -0.62 -4.42
CA SER A 101 -5.33 0.40 -4.68
C SER A 101 -4.11 0.17 -3.80
N GLY A 102 -2.97 0.67 -4.26
CA GLY A 102 -1.73 0.59 -3.51
C GLY A 102 -0.68 -0.30 -4.17
N THR A 103 0.56 -0.15 -3.71
CA THR A 103 1.75 -0.66 -4.40
C THR A 103 1.89 -2.18 -4.34
N SER A 104 1.45 -2.84 -3.26
CA SER A 104 1.43 -4.31 -3.18
C SER A 104 0.40 -4.90 -4.16
N CYS A 105 -0.77 -4.27 -4.27
CA CYS A 105 -1.78 -4.69 -5.24
C CYS A 105 -1.35 -4.39 -6.68
N THR A 106 -0.62 -3.29 -6.92
CA THR A 106 -0.05 -2.99 -8.24
C THR A 106 1.01 -4.02 -8.65
N ALA A 107 1.80 -4.55 -7.69
CA ALA A 107 2.72 -5.65 -7.98
C ALA A 107 1.97 -6.92 -8.42
N LEU A 108 0.91 -7.31 -7.69
CA LEU A 108 0.08 -8.46 -8.05
C LEU A 108 -0.62 -8.25 -9.41
N LEU A 109 -1.10 -7.04 -9.70
CA LEU A 109 -1.76 -6.73 -10.97
C LEU A 109 -0.88 -7.05 -12.18
N ARG A 110 0.43 -6.77 -12.10
CA ARG A 110 1.39 -7.05 -13.18
C ARG A 110 1.52 -8.53 -13.51
N HIS A 111 1.25 -9.41 -12.56
CA HIS A 111 1.24 -10.86 -12.78
C HIS A 111 -0.12 -11.36 -13.24
N LEU A 112 -1.21 -10.74 -12.75
CA LEU A 112 -2.57 -11.17 -13.07
C LEU A 112 -3.00 -10.83 -14.51
N ILE A 113 -2.38 -9.83 -15.15
CA ILE A 113 -2.73 -9.45 -16.53
C ILE A 113 -2.51 -10.59 -17.54
N ASP A 114 -1.61 -11.53 -17.25
CA ASP A 114 -1.31 -12.69 -18.10
C ASP A 114 -2.20 -13.92 -17.80
N ARG A 115 -3.13 -13.81 -16.83
CA ARG A 115 -4.03 -14.89 -16.43
C ARG A 115 -5.41 -14.72 -17.08
N ASP A 116 -6.15 -15.82 -17.20
CA ASP A 116 -7.54 -15.81 -17.68
C ASP A 116 -8.49 -15.48 -16.52
N VAL A 117 -8.58 -14.20 -16.13
CA VAL A 117 -9.37 -13.71 -15.01
C VAL A 117 -10.05 -12.39 -15.33
N THR A 118 -11.12 -12.07 -14.60
CA THR A 118 -11.74 -10.73 -14.61
C THR A 118 -11.29 -9.96 -13.39
N ILE A 119 -10.64 -8.82 -13.59
CA ILE A 119 -10.09 -7.98 -12.51
C ILE A 119 -10.90 -6.69 -12.41
N TYR A 120 -11.55 -6.48 -11.28
CA TYR A 120 -12.12 -5.18 -10.91
C TYR A 120 -11.16 -4.44 -9.98
N THR A 121 -10.94 -3.16 -10.25
CA THR A 121 -10.02 -2.37 -9.42
C THR A 121 -10.39 -0.90 -9.41
N ALA A 122 -10.20 -0.24 -8.27
CA ALA A 122 -10.23 1.21 -8.12
C ALA A 122 -8.82 1.83 -8.12
N ASN A 123 -7.81 1.08 -8.60
CA ASN A 123 -6.41 1.47 -8.67
C ASN A 123 -6.10 2.17 -10.00
N GLY A 124 -5.86 3.46 -9.97
CA GLY A 124 -5.48 4.24 -11.15
C GLY A 124 -4.16 3.80 -11.79
N SER A 125 -3.31 3.04 -11.08
CA SER A 125 -2.09 2.46 -11.68
C SER A 125 -2.42 1.48 -12.82
N ALA A 126 -3.62 0.89 -12.83
CA ALA A 126 -4.07 0.02 -13.91
C ALA A 126 -4.13 0.72 -15.28
N CYS A 127 -4.39 2.03 -15.29
CA CYS A 127 -4.44 2.82 -16.53
C CYS A 127 -3.07 3.00 -17.22
N TYR A 128 -1.98 2.67 -16.53
CA TYR A 128 -0.63 2.75 -17.10
C TYR A 128 -0.12 1.40 -17.64
N ILE A 129 -0.89 0.34 -17.49
CA ILE A 129 -0.56 -0.97 -18.05
C ILE A 129 -0.87 -0.93 -19.55
N THR A 130 0.11 -1.28 -20.35
CA THR A 130 0.03 -1.29 -21.81
C THR A 130 0.48 -2.64 -22.35
N GLY A 131 0.01 -3.03 -23.54
CA GLY A 131 0.33 -4.29 -24.18
C GLY A 131 -0.86 -5.25 -24.25
N GLU A 132 -0.58 -6.46 -24.69
CA GLU A 132 -1.58 -7.53 -24.72
C GLU A 132 -1.83 -8.06 -23.29
N MET A 133 -3.08 -8.27 -22.97
CA MET A 133 -3.51 -8.82 -21.68
C MET A 133 -4.47 -9.99 -21.93
N ARG A 134 -4.33 -11.06 -21.16
CA ARG A 134 -5.32 -12.14 -21.13
C ARG A 134 -6.47 -11.81 -20.17
N ALA A 135 -6.14 -11.12 -19.06
CA ALA A 135 -7.13 -10.68 -18.10
C ALA A 135 -8.03 -9.57 -18.69
N GLN A 136 -9.31 -9.63 -18.33
CA GLN A 136 -10.21 -8.48 -18.50
C GLN A 136 -10.05 -7.55 -17.31
N VAL A 137 -9.51 -6.35 -17.50
CA VAL A 137 -9.32 -5.35 -16.43
C VAL A 137 -10.39 -4.28 -16.52
N ILE A 138 -11.16 -4.14 -15.45
CA ILE A 138 -12.25 -3.17 -15.31
C ILE A 138 -11.87 -2.16 -14.21
N VAL A 139 -11.63 -0.91 -14.62
CA VAL A 139 -11.29 0.17 -13.68
C VAL A 139 -12.58 0.86 -13.22
N ILE A 140 -12.84 0.77 -11.91
CA ILE A 140 -13.99 1.42 -11.27
C ILE A 140 -13.62 2.89 -11.03
N GLY A 141 -14.41 3.81 -11.59
CA GLY A 141 -14.24 5.25 -11.42
C GLY A 141 -14.70 5.75 -10.06
N GLY A 142 -14.47 7.05 -9.81
CA GLY A 142 -14.85 7.74 -8.58
C GLY A 142 -14.06 9.03 -8.35
N ALA A 143 -14.02 9.51 -7.13
CA ALA A 143 -13.16 10.62 -6.74
C ALA A 143 -11.68 10.16 -6.75
N TYR A 144 -10.88 10.76 -7.61
CA TYR A 144 -9.50 10.38 -7.80
C TYR A 144 -8.57 11.06 -6.81
N ASN A 145 -7.79 10.29 -6.06
CA ASN A 145 -6.71 10.78 -5.21
C ASN A 145 -5.36 10.59 -5.92
N PRO A 146 -4.70 11.67 -6.37
CA PRO A 146 -3.43 11.58 -7.11
C PRO A 146 -2.25 11.13 -6.25
N ARG A 147 -2.35 11.14 -4.92
CA ARG A 147 -1.31 10.64 -4.01
C ARG A 147 -1.28 9.13 -3.95
N THR A 148 -2.45 8.52 -3.85
CA THR A 148 -2.63 7.06 -3.73
C THR A 148 -2.94 6.39 -5.06
N LEU A 149 -3.21 7.17 -6.12
CA LEU A 149 -3.76 6.72 -7.40
C LEU A 149 -5.04 5.89 -7.22
N SER A 150 -5.84 6.20 -6.20
CA SER A 150 -7.05 5.46 -5.85
C SER A 150 -8.29 6.25 -6.21
N MET A 151 -9.34 5.54 -6.63
CA MET A 151 -10.70 6.06 -6.75
C MET A 151 -11.52 5.66 -5.53
N THR A 152 -12.26 6.62 -4.97
CA THR A 152 -13.11 6.43 -3.76
C THR A 152 -14.40 7.22 -3.87
N GLY A 153 -15.23 7.15 -2.84
CA GLY A 153 -16.46 7.92 -2.68
C GLY A 153 -17.69 7.29 -3.31
N PRO A 154 -18.84 8.00 -3.31
CA PRO A 154 -20.16 7.44 -3.59
C PRO A 154 -20.29 6.73 -4.94
N ILE A 155 -19.57 7.17 -5.98
CA ILE A 155 -19.60 6.52 -7.30
C ILE A 155 -18.93 5.15 -7.21
N THR A 156 -17.73 5.07 -6.63
CA THR A 156 -17.00 3.81 -6.42
C THR A 156 -17.81 2.85 -5.55
N GLU A 157 -18.34 3.35 -4.44
CA GLU A 157 -19.14 2.57 -3.49
C GLU A 157 -20.44 2.06 -4.13
N GLY A 158 -21.11 2.92 -4.91
CA GLY A 158 -22.32 2.53 -5.62
C GLY A 158 -22.11 1.37 -6.60
N VAL A 159 -20.99 1.36 -7.31
CA VAL A 159 -20.63 0.25 -8.20
C VAL A 159 -20.27 -1.00 -7.40
N LEU A 160 -19.48 -0.88 -6.34
CA LEU A 160 -19.03 -2.02 -5.53
C LEU A 160 -20.14 -2.76 -4.79
N LYS A 161 -21.25 -2.08 -4.46
CA LYS A 161 -22.38 -2.69 -3.77
C LYS A 161 -23.04 -3.85 -4.51
N ASP A 162 -23.02 -3.79 -5.84
CA ASP A 162 -23.71 -4.75 -6.71
C ASP A 162 -22.76 -5.74 -7.40
N LEU A 163 -21.48 -5.75 -7.00
CA LEU A 163 -20.45 -6.64 -7.53
C LEU A 163 -20.08 -7.70 -6.50
N TYR A 164 -19.91 -8.93 -6.95
CA TYR A 164 -19.43 -10.05 -6.14
C TYR A 164 -18.12 -10.59 -6.70
N PHE A 165 -17.23 -11.00 -5.80
CA PHE A 165 -15.88 -11.44 -6.15
C PHE A 165 -15.60 -12.83 -5.59
N ASP A 166 -14.93 -13.67 -6.38
CA ASP A 166 -14.39 -14.92 -5.87
C ASP A 166 -13.28 -14.64 -4.87
N LYS A 167 -12.44 -13.66 -5.16
CA LYS A 167 -11.30 -13.27 -4.33
C LYS A 167 -11.10 -11.76 -4.32
N ALA A 168 -10.76 -11.24 -3.15
CA ALA A 168 -10.32 -9.86 -3.00
C ALA A 168 -8.92 -9.80 -2.41
N PHE A 169 -8.07 -8.95 -2.98
CA PHE A 169 -6.75 -8.63 -2.45
C PHE A 169 -6.73 -7.17 -2.03
N LEU A 170 -6.61 -6.92 -0.73
CA LEU A 170 -6.69 -5.60 -0.14
C LEU A 170 -5.34 -5.15 0.40
N GLY A 171 -4.88 -3.99 -0.03
CA GLY A 171 -3.73 -3.31 0.54
C GLY A 171 -4.08 -2.61 1.85
N VAL A 172 -3.17 -2.65 2.85
CA VAL A 172 -3.40 -2.02 4.15
C VAL A 172 -2.19 -1.25 4.64
N ASN A 173 -2.41 -0.35 5.61
CA ASN A 173 -1.35 0.47 6.19
C ASN A 173 -0.87 -0.07 7.53
N ALA A 174 -1.72 -0.78 8.27
CA ALA A 174 -1.36 -1.33 9.57
C ALA A 174 -2.27 -2.49 9.98
N VAL A 175 -1.71 -3.47 10.69
CA VAL A 175 -2.42 -4.63 11.26
C VAL A 175 -1.95 -4.85 12.68
N SER A 176 -2.89 -5.07 13.61
CA SER A 176 -2.61 -5.42 15.00
C SER A 176 -3.67 -6.35 15.57
N VAL A 177 -3.31 -7.14 16.59
CA VAL A 177 -4.25 -8.05 17.25
C VAL A 177 -5.44 -7.29 17.84
N ASP A 178 -5.18 -6.19 18.56
CA ASP A 178 -6.23 -5.47 19.30
C ASP A 178 -7.15 -4.61 18.44
N ARG A 179 -6.64 -4.08 17.32
CA ARG A 179 -7.38 -3.14 16.47
C ARG A 179 -7.77 -3.70 15.12
N GLY A 180 -7.25 -4.90 14.77
CA GLY A 180 -7.45 -5.49 13.45
C GLY A 180 -6.71 -4.73 12.37
N VAL A 181 -7.32 -4.61 11.21
CA VAL A 181 -6.84 -3.88 10.05
C VAL A 181 -7.23 -2.41 10.15
N THR A 182 -6.26 -1.52 10.00
CA THR A 182 -6.48 -0.07 10.09
C THR A 182 -5.85 0.68 8.92
N ASN A 183 -6.45 1.84 8.56
CA ASN A 183 -6.06 2.69 7.44
C ASN A 183 -6.11 4.17 7.85
N PRO A 184 -5.35 5.08 7.21
CA PRO A 184 -5.47 6.52 7.50
C PRO A 184 -6.75 7.17 6.92
N SER A 185 -7.32 6.63 5.83
CA SER A 185 -8.45 7.21 5.11
C SER A 185 -9.77 6.50 5.43
N HIS A 186 -10.81 7.29 5.72
CA HIS A 186 -12.16 6.78 5.96
C HIS A 186 -12.80 6.24 4.67
N ASP A 187 -12.64 6.95 3.55
CA ASP A 187 -13.20 6.51 2.26
C ASP A 187 -12.58 5.19 1.78
N GLU A 188 -11.26 5.03 2.00
CA GLU A 188 -10.57 3.75 1.75
C GLU A 188 -11.10 2.64 2.65
N ALA A 189 -11.41 2.95 3.91
CA ALA A 189 -11.97 1.96 4.83
C ALA A 189 -13.35 1.47 4.39
N ILE A 190 -14.25 2.38 4.01
CA ILE A 190 -15.59 2.04 3.49
C ILE A 190 -15.48 1.16 2.26
N LYS A 191 -14.65 1.56 1.29
CA LYS A 191 -14.42 0.77 0.07
C LYS A 191 -13.99 -0.65 0.38
N LYS A 192 -13.02 -0.83 1.28
CA LYS A 192 -12.52 -2.16 1.68
C LYS A 192 -13.57 -2.98 2.42
N GLN A 193 -14.42 -2.36 3.24
CA GLN A 193 -15.52 -3.03 3.92
C GLN A 193 -16.53 -3.61 2.91
N LEU A 194 -16.97 -2.80 1.94
CA LEU A 194 -17.88 -3.24 0.88
C LEU A 194 -17.30 -4.42 0.07
N VAL A 195 -16.02 -4.30 -0.30
CA VAL A 195 -15.34 -5.36 -1.04
C VAL A 195 -15.26 -6.65 -0.23
N LYS A 196 -14.90 -6.57 1.07
CA LYS A 196 -14.84 -7.75 1.94
C LYS A 196 -16.21 -8.43 2.07
N GLU A 197 -17.27 -7.63 2.25
CA GLU A 197 -18.65 -8.14 2.38
C GLU A 197 -19.10 -8.88 1.12
N ASN A 198 -18.65 -8.46 -0.04
CA ASN A 198 -19.02 -8.99 -1.34
C ASN A 198 -18.01 -10.01 -1.92
N SER A 199 -17.09 -10.51 -1.11
CA SER A 199 -16.04 -11.45 -1.56
C SER A 199 -16.14 -12.80 -0.87
N ASN A 200 -16.00 -13.89 -1.62
CA ASN A 200 -15.96 -15.24 -1.07
C ASN A 200 -14.70 -15.47 -0.21
N ARG A 201 -13.55 -14.92 -0.64
CA ARG A 201 -12.30 -14.92 0.11
C ARG A 201 -11.62 -13.56 0.03
N THR A 202 -11.09 -13.10 1.18
CA THR A 202 -10.38 -11.82 1.26
C THR A 202 -8.98 -12.03 1.81
N TYR A 203 -7.99 -11.60 1.04
CA TYR A 203 -6.58 -11.61 1.37
C TYR A 203 -6.08 -10.18 1.61
N ILE A 204 -5.30 -10.03 2.67
CA ILE A 204 -4.64 -8.77 3.02
C ILE A 204 -3.20 -8.83 2.53
N LEU A 205 -2.82 -7.96 1.60
CA LEU A 205 -1.43 -7.79 1.18
C LEU A 205 -0.73 -6.80 2.12
N CYS A 206 0.10 -7.33 3.00
CA CYS A 206 0.69 -6.57 4.11
C CYS A 206 2.14 -7.00 4.34
N ASP A 207 3.10 -6.16 3.99
CA ASP A 207 4.49 -6.41 4.36
C ASP A 207 4.68 -6.33 5.88
N SER A 208 5.66 -7.10 6.40
CA SER A 208 5.88 -7.28 7.83
C SER A 208 6.17 -5.97 8.59
N SER A 209 6.64 -4.93 7.91
CA SER A 209 6.87 -3.62 8.50
C SER A 209 5.60 -2.94 9.03
N LYS A 210 4.42 -3.43 8.63
CA LYS A 210 3.10 -2.91 9.03
C LYS A 210 2.46 -3.69 10.17
N PHE A 211 3.07 -4.79 10.61
CA PHE A 211 2.60 -5.56 11.75
C PHE A 211 2.74 -4.78 13.05
N HIS A 212 1.84 -5.03 14.00
CA HIS A 212 1.77 -4.38 15.32
C HIS A 212 1.63 -2.85 15.26
N ARG A 213 1.22 -2.33 14.11
CA ARG A 213 0.93 -0.89 13.93
C ARG A 213 -0.56 -0.64 13.92
N VAL A 214 -0.92 0.60 14.22
CA VAL A 214 -2.31 1.08 14.20
C VAL A 214 -2.36 2.40 13.44
N SER A 215 -3.34 2.52 12.57
CA SER A 215 -3.68 3.76 11.86
C SER A 215 -4.99 4.34 12.41
N ASN A 216 -5.42 5.50 11.90
CA ASN A 216 -6.48 6.31 12.52
C ASN A 216 -7.89 5.74 12.36
N VAL A 217 -8.15 4.97 11.29
CA VAL A 217 -9.48 4.45 10.95
C VAL A 217 -9.46 2.93 10.99
N ARG A 218 -10.37 2.33 11.74
CA ARG A 218 -10.56 0.88 11.71
C ARG A 218 -11.29 0.50 10.43
N VAL A 219 -10.75 -0.51 9.74
CA VAL A 219 -11.39 -1.09 8.56
C VAL A 219 -12.27 -2.27 8.99
N PHE A 220 -11.68 -3.31 9.58
CA PHE A 220 -12.35 -4.51 10.11
C PHE A 220 -11.47 -5.26 11.12
N GLY A 221 -12.05 -6.27 11.79
CA GLY A 221 -11.31 -7.24 12.61
C GLY A 221 -10.45 -8.17 11.77
N LEU A 222 -9.90 -9.22 12.40
CA LEU A 222 -9.07 -10.21 11.71
C LEU A 222 -9.88 -11.42 11.20
N GLU A 223 -11.12 -11.56 11.64
CA GLU A 223 -11.94 -12.71 11.37
C GLU A 223 -12.30 -12.84 9.89
N GLY A 224 -12.17 -14.06 9.37
CA GLY A 224 -12.52 -14.39 7.98
C GLY A 224 -11.56 -13.80 6.94
N LEU A 225 -10.33 -13.51 7.35
CA LEU A 225 -9.26 -12.98 6.49
C LEU A 225 -8.05 -13.91 6.53
N SER A 226 -7.22 -13.83 5.47
CA SER A 226 -5.85 -14.34 5.47
C SER A 226 -4.91 -13.20 5.11
N ILE A 227 -3.72 -13.17 5.72
CA ILE A 227 -2.66 -12.21 5.35
C ILE A 227 -1.68 -12.91 4.40
N ILE A 228 -1.29 -12.22 3.34
CA ILE A 228 -0.14 -12.58 2.52
C ILE A 228 0.96 -11.58 2.85
N SER A 229 2.09 -12.09 3.36
CA SER A 229 3.21 -11.27 3.84
C SER A 229 4.56 -11.86 3.43
N ASP A 230 5.58 -11.02 3.43
CA ASP A 230 6.98 -11.41 3.21
C ASP A 230 7.57 -12.23 4.37
N ALA A 231 6.96 -12.14 5.56
CA ALA A 231 7.37 -12.88 6.75
C ALA A 231 6.18 -13.30 7.61
N GLY A 232 6.35 -14.39 8.36
CA GLY A 232 5.42 -14.81 9.40
C GLY A 232 5.52 -13.96 10.66
N ASP A 233 4.51 -14.07 11.52
CA ASP A 233 4.48 -13.44 12.84
C ASP A 233 3.74 -14.35 13.84
N ASP A 234 4.41 -14.76 14.91
CA ASP A 234 3.87 -15.72 15.89
C ASP A 234 2.68 -15.15 16.70
N GLN A 235 2.65 -13.84 16.90
CA GLN A 235 1.59 -13.20 17.66
C GLN A 235 0.32 -13.05 16.81
N LEU A 236 0.44 -12.50 15.62
CA LEU A 236 -0.69 -12.36 14.67
C LEU A 236 -1.17 -13.73 14.19
N GLY A 237 -0.26 -14.68 13.95
CA GLY A 237 -0.56 -16.03 13.47
C GLY A 237 -1.45 -16.86 14.40
N ARG A 238 -1.67 -16.43 15.66
CA ARG A 238 -2.65 -17.03 16.58
C ARG A 238 -4.09 -16.63 16.28
N TYR A 239 -4.28 -15.54 15.54
CA TYR A 239 -5.59 -14.93 15.29
C TYR A 239 -5.98 -14.90 13.82
N ILE A 240 -4.99 -15.02 12.92
CA ILE A 240 -5.19 -14.95 11.47
C ILE A 240 -4.15 -15.80 10.76
N GLU A 241 -4.56 -16.47 9.70
CA GLU A 241 -3.64 -17.20 8.83
C GLU A 241 -2.68 -16.23 8.12
N ILE A 242 -1.38 -16.54 8.15
CA ILE A 242 -0.34 -15.76 7.45
C ILE A 242 0.32 -16.67 6.42
N LEU A 243 0.07 -16.37 5.16
CA LEU A 243 0.64 -17.04 4.00
C LEU A 243 1.92 -16.32 3.60
N THR A 244 3.04 -17.03 3.61
CA THR A 244 4.35 -16.49 3.21
C THR A 244 4.83 -17.14 1.92
N PRO A 245 5.65 -16.45 1.13
CA PRO A 245 6.37 -17.07 0.04
C PRO A 245 7.24 -18.22 0.56
N ASP A 246 7.37 -19.30 -0.20
CA ASP A 246 8.34 -20.36 0.09
C ASP A 246 9.76 -19.77 0.16
N LYS A 247 10.59 -20.33 1.05
CA LYS A 247 11.98 -19.87 1.26
C LYS A 247 12.87 -20.21 0.09
#